data_c2ce0b21df39b11a3bec3c2ed86e3e5f
#
_entry.id   c2ce0b21df39b11a3bec3c2ed86e3e5f
#
_cell.length_a   1.000
_cell.length_b   1.000
_cell.length_c   1.000
_cell.angle_alpha   90.00
_cell.angle_beta   90.00
_cell.angle_gamma   90.00
#
_symmetry.space_group_name_H-M   'P 1'
#
loop_
_entity.id
_entity.type
_entity.pdbx_description
1 polymer ?
#
loop_
_entity_poly.entity_id
_entity_poly.type
_entity_poly.pdbx_seq_one_letter_code
_entity_poly.pdbx_strand_id
1 'polypeptide(L)'
;MDAPNLLNPERRMLLTMQQQPTRASWNLDELLEACQWQDQAIAVGAGHGLQHHGLVDVVEHRTSEIRLDEEGERAVNNGLLEQRLWTWISGQDTATMQGLQEAFERHEAGPGVGLLKQLGVTLDGGVLRANDPKSVTDTIAKREAFLRSLPCDEGTLDADLLRHFSSRKQLLSLIHI
;
A
#
# COMPACT_ATOMS: atom_id res chain seq x y z
N MET A 1 -7.44 21.88 44.79
CA MET A 1 -7.25 21.66 43.37
C MET A 1 -8.42 22.31 42.67
N ASP A 2 -8.17 23.32 41.88
CA ASP A 2 -9.24 23.97 41.12
C ASP A 2 -9.71 23.02 40.02
N ALA A 3 -11.04 22.92 39.80
CA ALA A 3 -11.59 22.12 38.74
C ALA A 3 -11.13 22.67 37.39
N PRO A 4 -10.74 21.79 36.42
CA PRO A 4 -10.29 22.25 35.13
C PRO A 4 -11.38 23.02 34.41
N ASN A 5 -11.00 24.16 33.80
CA ASN A 5 -11.95 24.98 33.03
C ASN A 5 -12.10 24.38 31.63
N LEU A 6 -13.05 23.44 31.50
CA LEU A 6 -13.32 22.73 30.26
C LEU A 6 -14.15 23.57 29.31
N LEU A 7 -13.84 23.50 28.01
CA LEU A 7 -14.66 24.04 26.92
C LEU A 7 -15.95 23.24 26.74
N ASN A 8 -16.95 23.81 26.08
CA ASN A 8 -18.24 23.15 25.89
C ASN A 8 -18.13 21.78 25.20
N PRO A 9 -17.33 21.60 24.12
CA PRO A 9 -17.12 20.27 23.51
C PRO A 9 -16.46 19.28 24.48
N GLU A 10 -15.45 19.70 25.22
CA GLU A 10 -14.75 18.87 26.22
C GLU A 10 -15.71 18.38 27.31
N ARG A 11 -16.55 19.26 27.84
CA ARG A 11 -17.57 18.91 28.83
C ARG A 11 -18.58 17.89 28.26
N ARG A 12 -19.04 18.11 27.01
CA ARG A 12 -20.00 17.22 26.36
C ARG A 12 -19.40 15.84 26.16
N MET A 13 -18.16 15.75 25.64
CA MET A 13 -17.44 14.49 25.47
C MET A 13 -17.28 13.76 26.80
N LEU A 14 -16.77 14.43 27.83
CA LEU A 14 -16.56 13.82 29.13
C LEU A 14 -17.85 13.31 29.75
N LEU A 15 -18.93 14.09 29.71
CA LEU A 15 -20.24 13.66 30.21
C LEU A 15 -20.78 12.46 29.44
N THR A 16 -20.61 12.41 28.14
CA THR A 16 -21.01 11.27 27.30
C THR A 16 -20.22 10.02 27.68
N MET A 17 -18.92 10.12 27.88
CA MET A 17 -18.09 9.00 28.35
C MET A 17 -18.48 8.50 29.74
N GLN A 18 -18.81 9.41 30.65
CA GLN A 18 -19.25 9.08 32.01
C GLN A 18 -20.59 8.32 32.06
N GLN A 19 -21.44 8.44 31.04
CA GLN A 19 -22.68 7.66 30.94
C GLN A 19 -22.42 6.16 30.68
N GLN A 20 -21.23 5.80 30.25
CA GLN A 20 -20.80 4.41 30.02
C GLN A 20 -19.49 4.09 30.79
N PRO A 21 -19.53 4.06 32.13
CA PRO A 21 -18.33 3.99 32.97
C PRO A 21 -17.55 2.67 32.85
N THR A 22 -18.18 1.62 32.31
CA THR A 22 -17.54 0.32 32.07
C THR A 22 -16.75 0.28 30.77
N ARG A 23 -16.89 1.30 29.93
CA ARG A 23 -16.23 1.38 28.63
C ARG A 23 -14.88 2.06 28.79
N ALA A 24 -13.79 1.30 28.51
CA ALA A 24 -12.41 1.77 28.69
C ALA A 24 -11.88 2.59 27.50
N SER A 25 -12.44 2.41 26.30
CA SER A 25 -11.98 3.09 25.09
C SER A 25 -13.12 3.45 24.16
N TRP A 26 -12.92 4.51 23.39
CA TRP A 26 -13.84 5.01 22.38
C TRP A 26 -13.08 5.27 21.09
N ASN A 27 -13.62 4.86 19.96
CA ASN A 27 -13.09 5.33 18.68
C ASN A 27 -13.78 6.65 18.27
N LEU A 28 -13.24 7.29 17.25
CA LEU A 28 -13.70 8.61 16.81
C LEU A 28 -15.16 8.58 16.33
N ASP A 29 -15.53 7.59 15.53
CA ASP A 29 -16.88 7.47 14.96
C ASP A 29 -17.94 7.27 16.06
N GLU A 30 -17.63 6.46 17.06
CA GLU A 30 -18.49 6.25 18.22
C GLU A 30 -18.68 7.52 19.05
N LEU A 31 -17.61 8.33 19.20
CA LEU A 31 -17.69 9.63 19.89
C LEU A 31 -18.53 10.63 19.09
N LEU A 32 -18.38 10.67 17.77
CA LEU A 32 -19.19 11.51 16.89
C LEU A 32 -20.68 11.19 17.04
N GLU A 33 -21.03 9.89 16.98
CA GLU A 33 -22.41 9.44 17.13
C GLU A 33 -22.95 9.74 18.53
N ALA A 34 -22.24 9.34 19.58
CA ALA A 34 -22.68 9.52 20.97
C ALA A 34 -22.78 10.99 21.36
N CYS A 35 -21.87 11.84 20.90
CA CYS A 35 -21.92 13.28 21.11
C CYS A 35 -22.81 14.01 20.10
N GLN A 36 -23.40 13.31 19.09
CA GLN A 36 -24.19 13.89 18.01
C GLN A 36 -23.44 15.02 17.28
N TRP A 37 -22.18 14.79 16.96
CA TRP A 37 -21.36 15.70 16.18
C TRP A 37 -21.24 15.20 14.74
N GLN A 38 -21.20 16.16 13.80
CA GLN A 38 -21.00 15.89 12.38
C GLN A 38 -19.55 16.23 11.93
N ASP A 39 -18.84 17.01 12.75
CA ASP A 39 -17.49 17.47 12.44
C ASP A 39 -16.46 16.76 13.32
N GLN A 40 -15.58 15.99 12.67
CA GLN A 40 -14.49 15.28 13.33
C GLN A 40 -13.51 16.22 14.04
N ALA A 41 -13.30 17.44 13.51
CA ALA A 41 -12.39 18.40 14.11
C ALA A 41 -12.81 18.79 15.53
N ILE A 42 -14.13 18.85 15.80
CA ILE A 42 -14.67 19.11 17.13
C ILE A 42 -14.33 17.98 18.10
N ALA A 43 -14.50 16.72 17.67
CA ALA A 43 -14.18 15.57 18.50
C ALA A 43 -12.68 15.45 18.78
N VAL A 44 -11.85 15.62 17.76
CA VAL A 44 -10.38 15.60 17.90
C VAL A 44 -9.92 16.72 18.82
N GLY A 45 -10.39 17.94 18.62
CA GLY A 45 -10.05 19.08 19.48
C GLY A 45 -10.47 18.89 20.94
N ALA A 46 -11.67 18.35 21.17
CA ALA A 46 -12.17 18.04 22.52
C ALA A 46 -11.33 16.94 23.18
N GLY A 47 -10.96 15.89 22.44
CA GLY A 47 -10.09 14.81 22.91
C GLY A 47 -8.73 15.33 23.37
N HIS A 48 -8.06 16.13 22.55
CA HIS A 48 -6.76 16.75 22.90
C HIS A 48 -6.89 17.73 24.08
N GLY A 49 -7.98 18.50 24.15
CA GLY A 49 -8.24 19.37 25.30
C GLY A 49 -8.38 18.57 26.60
N LEU A 50 -9.13 17.49 26.60
CA LEU A 50 -9.27 16.59 27.75
C LEU A 50 -7.94 15.90 28.10
N GLN A 51 -7.14 15.52 27.11
CA GLN A 51 -5.80 14.95 27.32
C GLN A 51 -4.87 15.99 27.98
N HIS A 52 -4.92 17.24 27.55
CA HIS A 52 -4.14 18.31 28.17
C HIS A 52 -4.47 18.48 29.65
N HIS A 53 -5.72 18.24 30.03
CA HIS A 53 -6.16 18.23 31.42
C HIS A 53 -5.89 16.93 32.17
N GLY A 54 -5.31 15.91 31.52
CA GLY A 54 -5.02 14.60 32.10
C GLY A 54 -6.28 13.76 32.40
N LEU A 55 -7.38 14.04 31.69
CA LEU A 55 -8.66 13.35 31.92
C LEU A 55 -8.89 12.16 30.99
N VAL A 56 -8.22 12.12 29.85
CA VAL A 56 -8.24 11.02 28.88
C VAL A 56 -6.85 10.86 28.26
N ASP A 57 -6.58 9.69 27.69
CA ASP A 57 -5.44 9.45 26.81
C ASP A 57 -5.95 9.36 25.37
N VAL A 58 -5.37 10.15 24.47
CA VAL A 58 -5.64 10.08 23.03
C VAL A 58 -4.54 9.27 22.35
N VAL A 59 -4.93 8.20 21.70
CA VAL A 59 -4.03 7.37 20.91
C VAL A 59 -4.37 7.56 19.43
N GLU A 60 -3.46 8.19 18.69
CA GLU A 60 -3.59 8.34 17.24
C GLU A 60 -3.09 7.07 16.56
N HIS A 61 -3.99 6.41 15.85
CA HIS A 61 -3.62 5.33 14.92
C HIS A 61 -3.61 5.94 13.51
N ARG A 62 -2.42 6.13 12.96
CA ARG A 62 -2.29 6.48 11.55
C ARG A 62 -2.29 5.21 10.75
N THR A 63 -3.31 5.02 9.94
CA THR A 63 -3.35 3.95 8.94
C THR A 63 -2.95 4.52 7.59
N SER A 64 -2.08 3.79 6.92
CA SER A 64 -1.64 4.10 5.57
C SER A 64 -2.16 3.01 4.65
N GLU A 65 -2.98 3.37 3.69
CA GLU A 65 -3.49 2.44 2.67
C GLU A 65 -2.67 2.58 1.39
N ILE A 66 -2.20 1.45 0.88
CA ILE A 66 -1.55 1.36 -0.43
C ILE A 66 -2.60 1.01 -1.47
N ARG A 67 -2.66 1.78 -2.54
CA ARG A 67 -3.54 1.54 -3.69
C ARG A 67 -2.73 1.45 -4.98
N LEU A 68 -3.34 0.85 -5.99
CA LEU A 68 -2.81 0.93 -7.35
C LEU A 68 -2.92 2.37 -7.85
N ASP A 69 -1.87 2.84 -8.52
CA ASP A 69 -1.91 4.03 -9.36
C ASP A 69 -2.18 3.62 -10.81
N GLU A 70 -2.24 4.55 -11.74
CA GLU A 70 -2.64 4.32 -13.13
C GLU A 70 -1.83 3.21 -13.81
N GLU A 71 -0.51 3.20 -13.66
CA GLU A 71 0.34 2.14 -14.20
C GLU A 71 0.17 0.81 -13.46
N GLY A 72 -0.17 0.85 -12.17
CA GLY A 72 -0.51 -0.35 -11.40
C GLY A 72 -1.79 -1.01 -11.89
N GLU A 73 -2.83 -0.24 -12.17
CA GLU A 73 -4.07 -0.75 -12.75
C GLU A 73 -3.85 -1.33 -14.15
N ARG A 74 -3.04 -0.66 -14.98
CA ARG A 74 -2.63 -1.21 -16.30
C ARG A 74 -1.89 -2.53 -16.16
N ALA A 75 -0.96 -2.63 -15.19
CA ALA A 75 -0.19 -3.85 -14.95
C ALA A 75 -1.07 -5.02 -14.49
N VAL A 76 -2.10 -4.77 -13.66
CA VAL A 76 -3.06 -5.80 -13.25
C VAL A 76 -3.92 -6.27 -14.43
N ASN A 77 -4.34 -5.36 -15.31
CA ASN A 77 -5.22 -5.67 -16.44
C ASN A 77 -4.48 -6.31 -17.62
N ASN A 78 -3.27 -5.84 -17.93
CA ASN A 78 -2.50 -6.23 -19.12
C ASN A 78 -1.33 -7.17 -18.81
N GLY A 79 -1.10 -7.47 -17.54
CA GLY A 79 0.08 -8.19 -17.05
C GLY A 79 1.28 -7.28 -16.79
N LEU A 80 2.08 -7.64 -15.79
CA LEU A 80 3.37 -7.00 -15.50
C LEU A 80 4.29 -7.07 -16.71
N LEU A 81 5.12 -6.04 -16.91
CA LEU A 81 6.10 -6.03 -18.00
C LEU A 81 6.98 -7.28 -17.98
N GLU A 82 7.55 -7.62 -16.82
CA GLU A 82 8.37 -8.82 -16.66
C GLU A 82 7.61 -10.12 -16.96
N GLN A 83 6.31 -10.18 -16.69
CA GLN A 83 5.46 -11.32 -17.04
C GLN A 83 5.30 -11.44 -18.55
N ARG A 84 4.97 -10.36 -19.24
CA ARG A 84 4.79 -10.36 -20.70
C ARG A 84 6.08 -10.76 -21.42
N LEU A 85 7.22 -10.22 -20.97
CA LEU A 85 8.54 -10.55 -21.50
C LEU A 85 8.90 -12.00 -21.22
N TRP A 86 8.65 -12.50 -20.00
CA TRP A 86 8.93 -13.89 -19.64
C TRP A 86 8.07 -14.87 -20.40
N THR A 87 6.80 -14.57 -20.62
CA THR A 87 5.90 -15.36 -21.44
C THR A 87 6.42 -15.47 -22.88
N TRP A 88 6.88 -14.35 -23.45
CA TRP A 88 7.47 -14.35 -24.77
C TRP A 88 8.76 -15.19 -24.83
N ILE A 89 9.68 -14.99 -23.87
CA ILE A 89 10.96 -15.73 -23.79
C ILE A 89 10.70 -17.24 -23.72
N SER A 90 9.76 -17.64 -22.86
CA SER A 90 9.43 -19.06 -22.65
C SER A 90 8.74 -19.73 -23.84
N GLY A 91 8.16 -18.95 -24.73
CA GLY A 91 7.55 -19.41 -25.98
C GLY A 91 8.51 -19.52 -27.18
N GLN A 92 9.78 -19.12 -27.02
CA GLN A 92 10.77 -19.18 -28.09
C GLN A 92 11.69 -20.40 -27.94
N ASP A 93 12.02 -21.06 -29.03
CA ASP A 93 13.09 -22.07 -29.02
C ASP A 93 14.45 -21.48 -28.66
N THR A 94 14.69 -20.26 -29.10
CA THR A 94 15.87 -19.47 -28.75
C THR A 94 15.47 -17.99 -28.63
N ALA A 95 15.36 -17.51 -27.41
CA ALA A 95 15.02 -16.12 -27.14
C ALA A 95 16.27 -15.25 -27.29
N THR A 96 16.31 -14.37 -28.30
CA THR A 96 17.41 -13.45 -28.51
C THR A 96 17.05 -12.03 -28.11
N MET A 97 18.09 -11.23 -27.77
CA MET A 97 17.89 -9.81 -27.45
C MET A 97 17.31 -9.05 -28.66
N GLN A 98 17.74 -9.38 -29.89
CA GLN A 98 17.20 -8.78 -31.09
C GLN A 98 15.70 -9.12 -31.25
N GLY A 99 15.33 -10.39 -31.12
CA GLY A 99 13.92 -10.82 -31.20
C GLY A 99 13.04 -10.15 -30.14
N LEU A 100 13.58 -9.94 -28.92
CA LEU A 100 12.89 -9.20 -27.87
C LEU A 100 12.61 -7.75 -28.29
N GLN A 101 13.60 -7.07 -28.88
CA GLN A 101 13.47 -5.69 -29.35
C GLN A 101 12.56 -5.54 -30.58
N GLU A 102 12.37 -6.59 -31.34
CA GLU A 102 11.39 -6.64 -32.45
C GLU A 102 9.97 -6.89 -31.95
N ALA A 103 9.83 -7.68 -30.86
CA ALA A 103 8.52 -8.07 -30.31
C ALA A 103 7.92 -7.03 -29.35
N PHE A 104 8.76 -6.22 -28.69
CA PHE A 104 8.35 -5.23 -27.72
C PHE A 104 8.84 -3.83 -28.09
N GLU A 105 8.07 -2.82 -27.70
CA GLU A 105 8.47 -1.45 -27.95
C GLU A 105 9.78 -1.09 -27.21
N ARG A 106 10.55 -0.19 -27.81
CA ARG A 106 11.88 0.18 -27.31
C ARG A 106 11.87 0.66 -25.86
N HIS A 107 10.80 1.36 -25.45
CA HIS A 107 10.63 1.84 -24.08
C HIS A 107 10.26 0.73 -23.08
N GLU A 108 9.79 -0.43 -23.53
CA GLU A 108 9.53 -1.60 -22.72
C GLU A 108 10.72 -2.57 -22.69
N ALA A 109 11.34 -2.83 -23.84
CA ALA A 109 12.44 -3.78 -23.96
C ALA A 109 13.65 -3.40 -23.08
N GLY A 110 14.05 -2.12 -23.05
CA GLY A 110 15.18 -1.65 -22.26
C GLY A 110 14.99 -1.86 -20.74
N PRO A 111 13.99 -1.23 -20.11
CA PRO A 111 13.68 -1.45 -18.68
C PRO A 111 13.36 -2.91 -18.36
N GLY A 112 12.69 -3.62 -19.28
CA GLY A 112 12.28 -5.00 -19.11
C GLY A 112 13.47 -5.96 -18.96
N VAL A 113 14.56 -5.76 -19.69
CA VAL A 113 15.80 -6.54 -19.52
C VAL A 113 16.36 -6.36 -18.10
N GLY A 114 16.29 -5.15 -17.53
CA GLY A 114 16.68 -4.89 -16.15
C GLY A 114 15.85 -5.69 -15.16
N LEU A 115 14.53 -5.74 -15.36
CA LEU A 115 13.62 -6.54 -14.53
C LEU A 115 13.88 -8.05 -14.66
N LEU A 116 14.12 -8.54 -15.88
CA LEU A 116 14.45 -9.93 -16.14
C LEU A 116 15.76 -10.36 -15.47
N LYS A 117 16.78 -9.49 -15.48
CA LYS A 117 18.05 -9.74 -14.77
C LYS A 117 17.84 -9.88 -13.26
N GLN A 118 16.98 -9.07 -12.66
CA GLN A 118 16.62 -9.20 -11.23
C GLN A 118 15.94 -10.54 -10.92
N LEU A 119 15.31 -11.16 -11.92
CA LEU A 119 14.66 -12.47 -11.83
C LEU A 119 15.64 -13.64 -12.13
N GLY A 120 16.91 -13.37 -12.39
CA GLY A 120 17.90 -14.40 -12.70
C GLY A 120 17.97 -14.80 -14.17
N VAL A 121 17.40 -13.97 -15.07
CA VAL A 121 17.60 -14.16 -16.52
C VAL A 121 18.92 -13.50 -16.92
N THR A 122 19.77 -14.26 -17.59
CA THR A 122 21.09 -13.81 -18.07
C THR A 122 21.07 -13.64 -19.57
N LEU A 123 21.96 -12.78 -20.07
CA LEU A 123 22.20 -12.58 -21.50
C LEU A 123 23.59 -13.15 -21.81
N ASP A 124 23.62 -14.23 -22.55
CA ASP A 124 24.86 -14.88 -22.98
C ASP A 124 24.89 -15.02 -24.51
N GLY A 125 25.91 -14.43 -25.13
CA GLY A 125 26.04 -14.44 -26.59
C GLY A 125 24.83 -13.87 -27.35
N GLY A 126 24.08 -12.93 -26.75
CA GLY A 126 22.85 -12.36 -27.33
C GLY A 126 21.59 -13.19 -27.08
N VAL A 127 21.70 -14.32 -26.37
CA VAL A 127 20.59 -15.20 -26.01
C VAL A 127 20.18 -14.97 -24.56
N LEU A 128 18.88 -14.84 -24.33
CA LEU A 128 18.28 -14.71 -23.01
C LEU A 128 17.99 -16.09 -22.42
N ARG A 129 18.52 -16.37 -21.24
CA ARG A 129 18.33 -17.67 -20.55
C ARG A 129 18.07 -17.44 -19.07
N ALA A 130 17.14 -18.19 -18.50
CA ALA A 130 16.97 -18.26 -17.04
C ALA A 130 17.77 -19.43 -16.48
N ASN A 131 18.49 -19.19 -15.40
CA ASN A 131 19.17 -20.25 -14.65
C ASN A 131 18.17 -21.20 -13.98
N ASP A 132 17.06 -20.63 -13.46
CA ASP A 132 15.95 -21.38 -12.88
C ASP A 132 14.61 -20.80 -13.38
N PRO A 133 14.04 -21.37 -14.47
CA PRO A 133 12.77 -20.91 -15.04
C PRO A 133 11.60 -20.96 -14.04
N LYS A 134 11.61 -21.93 -13.12
CA LYS A 134 10.57 -22.07 -12.12
C LYS A 134 10.61 -20.93 -11.12
N SER A 135 11.79 -20.58 -10.61
CA SER A 135 11.97 -19.46 -9.71
C SER A 135 11.52 -18.13 -10.32
N VAL A 136 11.79 -17.90 -11.62
CA VAL A 136 11.30 -16.74 -12.35
C VAL A 136 9.78 -16.69 -12.36
N THR A 137 9.15 -17.79 -12.74
CA THR A 137 7.68 -17.90 -12.79
C THR A 137 7.04 -17.68 -11.41
N ASP A 138 7.58 -18.33 -10.37
CA ASP A 138 7.06 -18.21 -9.01
C ASP A 138 7.20 -16.77 -8.47
N THR A 139 8.29 -16.10 -8.80
CA THR A 139 8.51 -14.70 -8.38
C THR A 139 7.54 -13.74 -9.08
N ILE A 140 7.32 -13.93 -10.38
CA ILE A 140 6.34 -13.15 -11.15
C ILE A 140 4.93 -13.36 -10.57
N ALA A 141 4.54 -14.60 -10.30
CA ALA A 141 3.24 -14.91 -9.72
C ALA A 141 3.03 -14.23 -8.35
N LYS A 142 4.06 -14.18 -7.49
CA LYS A 142 4.01 -13.46 -6.22
C LYS A 142 3.82 -11.95 -6.43
N ARG A 143 4.50 -11.35 -7.40
CA ARG A 143 4.37 -9.94 -7.74
C ARG A 143 2.97 -9.59 -8.25
N GLU A 144 2.39 -10.44 -9.09
CA GLU A 144 1.02 -10.27 -9.57
C GLU A 144 -0.01 -10.41 -8.44
N ALA A 145 0.16 -11.42 -7.59
CA ALA A 145 -0.71 -11.62 -6.44
C ALA A 145 -0.67 -10.41 -5.48
N PHE A 146 0.52 -9.81 -5.26
CA PHE A 146 0.66 -8.60 -4.47
C PHE A 146 -0.15 -7.44 -5.07
N LEU A 147 0.00 -7.13 -6.35
CA LEU A 147 -0.77 -6.04 -6.97
C LEU A 147 -2.28 -6.28 -6.93
N ARG A 148 -2.72 -7.52 -7.10
CA ARG A 148 -4.14 -7.88 -7.02
C ARG A 148 -4.71 -7.86 -5.60
N SER A 149 -3.88 -7.89 -4.57
CA SER A 149 -4.32 -7.77 -3.17
C SER A 149 -4.63 -6.33 -2.75
N LEU A 150 -4.25 -5.35 -3.57
CA LEU A 150 -4.49 -3.93 -3.29
C LEU A 150 -5.93 -3.52 -3.65
N PRO A 151 -6.57 -2.59 -2.91
CA PRO A 151 -6.01 -1.79 -1.82
C PRO A 151 -5.89 -2.55 -0.50
N CYS A 152 -4.88 -2.21 0.31
CA CYS A 152 -4.57 -2.90 1.55
C CYS A 152 -3.83 -1.98 2.53
N ASP A 153 -3.93 -2.24 3.83
CA ASP A 153 -3.16 -1.54 4.85
C ASP A 153 -1.65 -1.81 4.65
N GLU A 154 -0.84 -0.74 4.68
CA GLU A 154 0.61 -0.82 4.49
C GLU A 154 1.27 -1.84 5.43
N GLY A 155 0.82 -1.90 6.68
CA GLY A 155 1.36 -2.78 7.72
C GLY A 155 1.12 -4.28 7.48
N THR A 156 0.21 -4.64 6.57
CA THR A 156 -0.12 -6.04 6.23
C THR A 156 0.64 -6.56 5.00
N LEU A 157 1.34 -5.68 4.29
CA LEU A 157 2.00 -6.00 3.03
C LEU A 157 3.42 -6.54 3.23
N ASP A 158 3.85 -7.37 2.29
CA ASP A 158 5.24 -7.82 2.20
C ASP A 158 6.17 -6.64 1.91
N ALA A 159 7.10 -6.37 2.83
CA ALA A 159 7.97 -5.19 2.78
C ALA A 159 8.92 -5.19 1.57
N ASP A 160 9.35 -6.36 1.09
CA ASP A 160 10.26 -6.46 -0.06
C ASP A 160 9.50 -6.22 -1.37
N LEU A 161 8.28 -6.73 -1.48
CA LEU A 161 7.39 -6.45 -2.62
C LEU A 161 6.95 -4.99 -2.64
N LEU A 162 6.60 -4.42 -1.48
CA LEU A 162 6.27 -3.01 -1.36
C LEU A 162 7.45 -2.14 -1.81
N ARG A 163 8.67 -2.42 -1.35
CA ARG A 163 9.89 -1.70 -1.77
C ARG A 163 10.15 -1.84 -3.26
N HIS A 164 9.98 -3.04 -3.82
CA HIS A 164 10.14 -3.30 -5.25
C HIS A 164 9.22 -2.42 -6.09
N PHE A 165 7.92 -2.38 -5.74
CA PHE A 165 6.94 -1.62 -6.50
C PHE A 165 6.98 -0.11 -6.23
N SER A 166 7.31 0.32 -5.01
CA SER A 166 7.48 1.75 -4.69
C SER A 166 8.64 2.40 -5.44
N SER A 167 9.64 1.61 -5.87
CA SER A 167 10.73 2.09 -6.72
C SER A 167 10.30 2.31 -8.18
N ARG A 168 9.13 1.83 -8.59
CA ARG A 168 8.58 1.95 -9.94
C ARG A 168 7.56 3.07 -9.97
N LYS A 169 7.78 4.06 -10.84
CA LYS A 169 6.91 5.23 -10.94
C LYS A 169 5.46 4.84 -11.27
N GLN A 170 4.52 5.49 -10.61
CA GLN A 170 3.08 5.40 -10.88
C GLN A 170 2.46 3.99 -10.77
N LEU A 171 3.11 3.05 -10.09
CA LEU A 171 2.53 1.74 -9.81
C LEU A 171 1.68 1.75 -8.54
N LEU A 172 2.15 2.44 -7.51
CA LEU A 172 1.51 2.51 -6.21
C LEU A 172 1.31 3.96 -5.77
N SER A 173 0.20 4.21 -5.11
CA SER A 173 -0.06 5.44 -4.36
C SER A 173 -0.27 5.13 -2.88
N LEU A 174 0.28 5.99 -2.01
CA LEU A 174 0.11 5.92 -0.57
C LEU A 174 -0.94 6.94 -0.15
N ILE A 175 -1.98 6.48 0.54
CA ILE A 175 -3.03 7.33 1.11
C ILE A 175 -2.93 7.23 2.62
N HIS A 176 -2.76 8.37 3.29
CA HIS A 176 -2.86 8.45 4.74
C HIS A 176 -4.33 8.68 5.13
N ILE A 177 -4.85 7.79 5.95
CA ILE A 177 -6.23 7.84 6.47
C ILE A 177 -6.19 8.15 7.96
#